data_a5dbd3f892fc08e7425ec965b705c43a
#
_entry.id   a5dbd3f892fc08e7425ec965b705c43a
#
_cell.length_a   1.000
_cell.length_b   1.000
_cell.length_c   1.000
_cell.angle_alpha   90.00
_cell.angle_beta   90.00
_cell.angle_gamma   90.00
#
_symmetry.space_group_name_H-M   'P 1'
#
loop_
_entity.id
_entity.type
_entity.pdbx_description
1 polymer ?
#
loop_
_entity_poly.entity_id
_entity_poly.type
_entity_poly.pdbx_seq_one_letter_code
_entity_poly.pdbx_strand_id
1 'polypeptide(L)'
;KQLNKLVNVIKIVELDPSMTIETEVLLLKVSINKDSQTSVIEKASLSNATSVDVGQDFAIFELTGSSKELDKFESLMKPFGIIEMVRGGRIALQSNL
;
A
#
# COMPACT_ATOMS: atom_id res chain seq x y z
N LYS A 1 26.75 -20.66 4.86
CA LYS A 1 26.29 -20.36 4.28
C LYS A 1 25.77 -19.99 3.79
N GLN A 2 25.69 -20.21 3.86
CA GLN A 2 25.06 -19.93 3.14
C GLN A 2 24.47 -19.45 2.68
N LEU A 3 24.57 -19.58 2.91
CA LEU A 3 23.88 -19.18 2.19
C LEU A 3 23.32 -19.07 1.65
N ASN A 4 23.43 -19.29 1.90
CA ASN A 4 22.77 -19.23 1.07
C ASN A 4 22.30 -19.12 0.57
N LYS A 5 22.21 -19.25 0.89
CA LYS A 5 21.92 -19.33 0.14
C LYS A 5 21.34 -19.07 -0.45
N LEU A 6 21.25 -19.12 -0.41
CA LEU A 6 20.84 -19.03 -1.26
C LEU A 6 20.26 -19.01 -1.87
N VAL A 7 20.18 -18.94 -1.90
CA VAL A 7 19.71 -19.23 -2.74
C VAL A 7 19.22 -18.97 -3.61
N ASN A 8 19.25 -18.96 -3.91
CA ASN A 8 18.79 -18.83 -4.98
C ASN A 8 18.25 -19.62 -5.67
N VAL A 9 18.19 -19.82 -5.31
CA VAL A 9 17.64 -20.80 -5.90
C VAL A 9 16.69 -20.49 -6.88
N ILE A 10 16.85 -21.08 -7.87
CA ILE A 10 16.09 -20.77 -8.88
C ILE A 10 15.06 -21.73 -9.03
N LYS A 11 14.03 -21.58 -8.32
CA LYS A 11 12.96 -22.46 -8.47
C LYS A 11 11.84 -21.60 -8.95
N ILE A 12 11.37 -21.86 -10.12
CA ILE A 12 10.23 -21.17 -10.66
C ILE A 12 8.98 -21.85 -10.15
N VAL A 13 8.20 -21.13 -9.40
CA VAL A 13 6.97 -21.67 -8.84
C VAL A 13 5.80 -20.92 -9.43
N GLU A 14 4.84 -21.64 -9.97
CA GLU A 14 3.63 -21.05 -10.46
C GLU A 14 2.70 -20.86 -9.28
N LEU A 15 2.34 -19.62 -8.98
CA LEU A 15 1.49 -19.33 -7.84
C LEU A 15 0.02 -19.38 -8.23
N ASP A 16 -0.76 -20.06 -7.40
CA ASP A 16 -2.21 -20.11 -7.57
C ASP A 16 -2.81 -18.86 -6.90
N PRO A 17 -3.47 -17.97 -7.63
CA PRO A 17 -4.00 -16.75 -7.04
C PRO A 17 -4.95 -16.99 -5.85
N SER A 18 -5.66 -18.11 -5.84
CA SER A 18 -6.58 -18.39 -4.74
C SER A 18 -5.88 -18.82 -3.47
N MET A 19 -4.60 -19.20 -3.57
CA MET A 19 -3.82 -19.69 -2.44
C MET A 19 -2.57 -18.87 -2.18
N THR A 20 -2.49 -17.69 -2.79
CA THR A 20 -1.32 -16.84 -2.68
C THR A 20 -1.62 -15.64 -1.82
N ILE A 21 -0.69 -15.32 -0.94
CA ILE A 21 -0.76 -14.10 -0.13
C ILE A 21 0.16 -13.08 -0.78
N GLU A 22 -0.42 -11.94 -1.16
CA GLU A 22 0.34 -10.86 -1.79
C GLU A 22 0.31 -9.62 -0.93
N THR A 23 1.39 -8.88 -0.94
CA THR A 23 1.48 -7.63 -0.21
C THR A 23 2.22 -6.58 -1.02
N GLU A 24 1.67 -5.38 -1.03
CA GLU A 24 2.29 -4.22 -1.64
C GLU A 24 2.33 -3.09 -0.62
N VAL A 25 3.19 -2.11 -0.86
CA VAL A 25 3.28 -0.91 -0.04
C VAL A 25 2.93 0.30 -0.90
N LEU A 26 2.13 1.17 -0.35
CA LEU A 26 1.72 2.41 -1.01
C LEU A 26 2.11 3.60 -0.15
N LEU A 27 2.74 4.59 -0.76
CA LEU A 27 2.92 5.91 -0.17
C LEU A 27 2.13 6.88 -1.04
N LEU A 28 1.23 7.62 -0.43
CA LEU A 28 0.34 8.50 -1.17
C LEU A 28 0.30 9.88 -0.52
N LYS A 29 0.56 10.89 -1.34
CA LYS A 29 0.48 12.28 -0.91
C LYS A 29 -0.76 12.89 -1.52
N VAL A 30 -1.62 13.42 -0.67
CA VAL A 30 -2.90 13.96 -1.09
C VAL A 30 -3.03 15.41 -0.67
N SER A 31 -3.71 16.20 -1.48
CA SER A 31 -3.99 17.59 -1.19
C SER A 31 -5.08 17.69 -0.11
N ILE A 32 -4.87 18.57 0.86
CA ILE A 32 -5.90 18.83 1.87
C ILE A 32 -6.02 20.33 2.08
N ASN A 33 -7.12 20.72 2.68
CA ASN A 33 -7.33 22.09 3.12
C ASN A 33 -8.12 22.03 4.43
N LYS A 34 -8.47 23.19 4.98
CA LYS A 34 -9.18 23.24 6.26
C LYS A 34 -10.48 22.46 6.23
N ASP A 35 -11.17 22.47 5.09
CA ASP A 35 -12.47 21.83 4.97
C ASP A 35 -12.37 20.31 4.77
N SER A 36 -11.30 19.84 4.14
CA SER A 36 -11.16 18.43 3.80
C SER A 36 -10.26 17.65 4.76
N GLN A 37 -9.47 18.35 5.58
CA GLN A 37 -8.47 17.71 6.43
C GLN A 37 -9.07 16.58 7.30
N THR A 38 -10.12 16.88 8.03
CA THR A 38 -10.76 15.91 8.92
C THR A 38 -11.28 14.71 8.14
N SER A 39 -11.93 14.98 7.01
CA SER A 39 -12.49 13.92 6.17
C SER A 39 -11.42 13.00 5.62
N VAL A 40 -10.31 13.57 5.15
CA VAL A 40 -9.19 12.80 4.60
C VAL A 40 -8.59 11.91 5.67
N ILE A 41 -8.32 12.46 6.84
CA ILE A 41 -7.71 11.71 7.94
C ILE A 41 -8.63 10.60 8.42
N GLU A 42 -9.93 10.87 8.51
CA GLU A 42 -10.92 9.86 8.88
C GLU A 42 -10.94 8.70 7.89
N LYS A 43 -10.99 9.02 6.60
CA LYS A 43 -11.02 7.99 5.57
C LYS A 43 -9.74 7.15 5.56
N ALA A 44 -8.61 7.79 5.79
CA ALA A 44 -7.33 7.09 5.88
C ALA A 44 -7.33 6.14 7.08
N SER A 45 -7.82 6.60 8.21
CA SER A 45 -7.90 5.79 9.41
C SER A 45 -8.81 4.57 9.21
N LEU A 46 -9.95 4.76 8.56
CA LEU A 46 -10.85 3.66 8.27
C LEU A 46 -10.25 2.63 7.33
N SER A 47 -9.30 3.05 6.51
CA SER A 47 -8.61 2.16 5.58
C SER A 47 -7.39 1.52 6.22
N ASN A 48 -7.10 1.81 7.49
CA ASN A 48 -5.92 1.35 8.21
C ASN A 48 -4.62 1.92 7.65
N ALA A 49 -4.70 3.07 7.01
CA ALA A 49 -3.51 3.76 6.53
C ALA A 49 -2.86 4.52 7.69
N THR A 50 -1.55 4.60 7.67
CA THR A 50 -0.78 5.31 8.68
C THR A 50 -0.44 6.71 8.18
N SER A 51 -0.68 7.72 9.01
CA SER A 51 -0.28 9.10 8.67
C SER A 51 1.22 9.21 8.88
N VAL A 52 1.94 9.47 7.80
CA VAL A 52 3.39 9.62 7.85
C VAL A 52 3.76 11.08 8.12
N ASP A 53 3.05 11.99 7.45
CA ASP A 53 3.31 13.42 7.61
C ASP A 53 2.03 14.18 7.23
N VAL A 54 1.70 15.20 8.00
CA VAL A 54 0.52 16.01 7.73
C VAL A 54 0.92 17.47 7.79
N GLY A 55 0.82 18.17 6.67
CA GLY A 55 1.06 19.61 6.59
C GLY A 55 -0.25 20.36 6.56
N GLN A 56 -0.16 21.64 6.21
CA GLN A 56 -1.35 22.47 6.13
C GLN A 56 -2.14 22.22 4.85
N ASP A 57 -1.44 21.87 3.77
CA ASP A 57 -2.07 21.68 2.47
C ASP A 57 -1.81 20.31 1.86
N PHE A 58 -1.19 19.41 2.60
CA PHE A 58 -0.97 18.05 2.15
C PHE A 58 -0.96 17.06 3.30
N ALA A 59 -1.17 15.80 2.98
CA ALA A 59 -1.01 14.70 3.94
C ALA A 59 -0.39 13.52 3.20
N ILE A 60 0.50 12.80 3.88
CA ILE A 60 1.14 11.62 3.32
C ILE A 60 0.73 10.42 4.16
N PHE A 61 0.24 9.40 3.48
CA PHE A 61 -0.21 8.17 4.12
C PHE A 61 0.55 6.97 3.59
N GLU A 62 0.72 5.99 4.44
CA GLU A 62 1.33 4.73 4.09
C GLU A 62 0.31 3.62 4.32
N LEU A 63 0.18 2.71 3.36
CA LEU A 63 -0.72 1.58 3.48
C LEU A 63 -0.06 0.35 2.90
N THR A 64 -0.10 -0.74 3.67
CA THR A 64 0.40 -2.03 3.23
C THR A 64 -0.78 -2.97 3.13
N GLY A 65 -0.88 -3.71 2.05
CA GLY A 65 -1.97 -4.65 1.89
C GLY A 65 -1.97 -5.26 0.50
N SER A 66 -3.08 -5.88 0.15
CA SER A 66 -3.24 -6.47 -1.16
C SER A 66 -3.39 -5.37 -2.21
N SER A 67 -3.14 -5.73 -3.45
CA SER A 67 -3.33 -4.81 -4.57
C SER A 67 -4.73 -4.21 -4.57
N LYS A 68 -5.71 -5.03 -4.26
CA LYS A 68 -7.11 -4.60 -4.22
C LYS A 68 -7.35 -3.55 -3.14
N GLU A 69 -6.76 -3.76 -1.96
CA GLU A 69 -6.88 -2.82 -0.86
C GLU A 69 -6.24 -1.47 -1.20
N LEU A 70 -5.08 -1.51 -1.84
CA LEU A 70 -4.38 -0.31 -2.24
C LEU A 70 -5.15 0.44 -3.33
N ASP A 71 -5.72 -0.28 -4.29
CA ASP A 71 -6.56 0.32 -5.33
C ASP A 71 -7.76 1.03 -4.72
N LYS A 72 -8.35 0.41 -3.71
CA LYS A 72 -9.52 0.96 -3.04
C LYS A 72 -9.16 2.26 -2.32
N PHE A 73 -8.03 2.28 -1.64
CA PHE A 73 -7.57 3.47 -0.93
C PHE A 73 -7.25 4.60 -1.90
N GLU A 74 -6.60 4.27 -3.01
CA GLU A 74 -6.29 5.24 -4.05
C GLU A 74 -7.57 5.87 -4.59
N SER A 75 -8.58 5.06 -4.88
CA SER A 75 -9.87 5.56 -5.36
C SER A 75 -10.55 6.46 -4.33
N LEU A 76 -10.40 6.13 -3.06
CA LEU A 76 -10.99 6.88 -1.98
C LEU A 76 -10.35 8.27 -1.85
N MET A 77 -9.07 8.37 -2.12
CA MET A 77 -8.32 9.62 -2.00
C MET A 77 -8.38 10.49 -3.27
N LYS A 78 -8.71 9.89 -4.40
CA LYS A 78 -8.70 10.59 -5.67
C LYS A 78 -9.52 11.89 -5.69
N PRO A 79 -10.72 11.93 -5.11
CA PRO A 79 -11.51 13.17 -5.11
C PRO A 79 -10.84 14.35 -4.41
N PHE A 80 -9.91 14.10 -3.51
CA PHE A 80 -9.21 15.15 -2.79
C PHE A 80 -8.00 15.69 -3.54
N GLY A 81 -7.54 14.97 -4.55
CA GLY A 81 -6.39 15.36 -5.36
C GLY A 81 -5.11 14.70 -4.92
N ILE A 82 -4.73 13.64 -5.63
CA ILE A 82 -3.46 12.95 -5.36
C ILE A 82 -2.33 13.74 -5.97
N ILE A 83 -1.39 14.18 -5.15
CA ILE A 83 -0.25 14.97 -5.59
C ILE A 83 0.85 14.03 -6.10
N GLU A 84 1.10 12.97 -5.35
CA GLU A 84 2.16 12.03 -5.68
C GLU A 84 1.83 10.68 -5.06
N MET A 85 2.23 9.61 -5.73
CA MET A 85 1.95 8.26 -5.25
C MET A 85 3.03 7.31 -5.73
N VAL A 86 3.48 6.44 -4.82
CA VAL A 86 4.46 5.42 -5.14
C VAL A 86 3.95 4.09 -4.61
N ARG A 87 3.97 3.08 -5.44
CA ARG A 87 3.60 1.72 -5.02
C ARG A 87 4.76 0.81 -5.36
N GLY A 88 5.00 -0.15 -4.49
CA GLY A 88 6.07 -1.10 -4.75
C GLY A 88 6.01 -2.31 -3.84
N GLY A 89 7.00 -3.18 -4.00
CA GLY A 89 7.18 -4.29 -3.09
C GLY A 89 6.38 -5.52 -3.35
N ARG A 90 5.47 -5.53 -4.26
CA ARG A 90 4.57 -6.66 -4.51
C ARG A 90 5.23 -8.01 -4.23
N ILE A 91 5.05 -8.50 -3.00
CA ILE A 91 5.64 -9.74 -2.52
C ILE A 91 4.53 -10.76 -2.38
N ALA A 92 4.79 -11.99 -2.82
CA ALA A 92 3.78 -13.04 -2.78
C ALA A 92 4.35 -14.32 -2.19
N LEU A 93 3.50 -15.03 -1.48
CA LEU A 93 3.88 -16.30 -0.86
C LEU A 93 2.71 -17.24 -0.95
N GLN A 94 3.00 -18.50 -1.24
CA GLN A 94 1.97 -19.52 -1.31
C GLN A 94 1.48 -19.85 0.10
N SER A 95 0.19 -19.77 0.32
CA SER A 95 -0.36 -19.86 1.68
C SER A 95 -0.52 -21.27 2.20
N ASN A 96 -0.52 -22.26 1.33
CA ASN A 96 -0.79 -23.64 1.73
C ASN A 96 0.42 -24.56 1.72
N LEU A 97 1.60 -24.02 1.82
CA LEU A 97 2.83 -24.83 1.78
C LEU A 97 3.23 -25.39 3.13
#